data_7180e539c6cc913d869794af3d8faaac
#
_entry.id   7180e539c6cc913d869794af3d8faaac
#
_cell.length_a   1.000
_cell.length_b   1.000
_cell.length_c   1.000
_cell.angle_alpha   90.00
_cell.angle_beta   90.00
_cell.angle_gamma   90.00
#
_symmetry.space_group_name_H-M   'P 1'
#
loop_
_entity.id
_entity.type
_entity.pdbx_description
1 polymer ?
#
loop_
_entity_poly.entity_id
_entity_poly.type
_entity_poly.pdbx_seq_one_letter_code
_entity_poly.pdbx_strand_id
1 'polypeptide(L)'
;SEFMHFDANEGKKLSRNGHNVLNRMETCPKPIIAAVNGFALGGGCELSMACHIRIASDNAKFGQPEVNLGVIPGYGGTQRLIQLVGKGKAMELLMTADVINAETALRIGLVNEVCSLDDLMPKAQAMLQKICSKGPIAVGKVVECVNAHFKEGILGFTTEVNLFGECFGTPEFKEGTTAFSEKRKANF
;
A
#
# COMPACT_ATOMS: atom_id res chain seq x y z
N SER A 1 25.74 -4.79 -8.30
CA SER A 1 25.77 -3.48 -8.63
C SER A 1 25.44 -3.14 -10.08
N GLU A 2 24.22 -3.43 -10.43
CA GLU A 2 23.68 -3.21 -11.79
C GLU A 2 23.76 -1.73 -12.23
N PHE A 3 23.64 -0.79 -11.27
CA PHE A 3 23.57 0.64 -11.60
C PHE A 3 24.92 1.37 -11.59
N MET A 4 26.03 0.70 -11.31
CA MET A 4 27.33 1.38 -11.16
C MET A 4 27.80 2.11 -12.43
N HIS A 5 27.25 1.76 -13.57
CA HIS A 5 27.61 2.32 -14.86
C HIS A 5 26.49 3.14 -15.51
N PHE A 6 25.37 3.34 -14.80
CA PHE A 6 24.22 4.06 -15.33
C PHE A 6 24.51 5.56 -15.38
N ASP A 7 24.18 6.18 -16.52
CA ASP A 7 24.10 7.63 -16.63
C ASP A 7 22.76 8.15 -16.10
N ALA A 8 22.59 9.46 -16.11
CA ALA A 8 21.36 10.12 -15.62
C ALA A 8 20.10 9.69 -16.40
N ASN A 9 20.22 9.36 -17.69
CA ASN A 9 19.07 8.95 -18.51
C ASN A 9 18.67 7.50 -18.21
N GLU A 10 19.65 6.63 -17.99
CA GLU A 10 19.44 5.26 -17.58
C GLU A 10 18.81 5.20 -16.17
N GLY A 11 19.30 6.03 -15.25
CA GLY A 11 18.71 6.20 -13.92
C GLY A 11 17.25 6.65 -13.96
N LYS A 12 16.91 7.64 -14.81
CA LYS A 12 15.52 8.08 -15.04
C LYS A 12 14.65 6.96 -15.62
N LYS A 13 15.18 6.18 -16.57
CA LYS A 13 14.47 5.05 -17.17
C LYS A 13 14.18 3.96 -16.13
N LEU A 14 15.19 3.61 -15.33
CA LEU A 14 15.05 2.65 -14.24
C LEU A 14 13.95 3.10 -13.25
N SER A 15 14.02 4.34 -12.76
CA SER A 15 13.02 4.91 -11.85
C SER A 15 11.62 4.86 -12.45
N ARG A 16 11.46 5.29 -13.69
CA ARG A 16 10.15 5.27 -14.40
C ARG A 16 9.58 3.86 -14.51
N ASN A 17 10.41 2.86 -14.80
CA ASN A 17 9.98 1.46 -14.87
C ASN A 17 9.51 0.97 -13.50
N GLY A 18 10.24 1.27 -12.43
CA GLY A 18 9.84 0.96 -11.06
C GLY A 18 8.50 1.62 -10.68
N HIS A 19 8.34 2.92 -10.96
CA HIS A 19 7.07 3.62 -10.76
C HIS A 19 5.91 2.96 -11.51
N ASN A 20 6.10 2.58 -12.79
CA ASN A 20 5.06 1.93 -13.58
C ASN A 20 4.58 0.62 -12.95
N VAL A 21 5.49 -0.18 -12.41
CA VAL A 21 5.13 -1.44 -11.73
C VAL A 21 4.41 -1.16 -10.41
N LEU A 22 4.99 -0.32 -9.55
CA LEU A 22 4.43 -0.07 -8.22
C LEU A 22 3.11 0.70 -8.27
N ASN A 23 2.94 1.63 -9.21
CA ASN A 23 1.66 2.32 -9.42
C ASN A 23 0.54 1.35 -9.85
N ARG A 24 0.86 0.32 -10.65
CA ARG A 24 -0.13 -0.72 -11.02
C ARG A 24 -0.56 -1.54 -9.81
N MET A 25 0.32 -1.76 -8.83
CA MET A 25 -0.05 -2.43 -7.58
C MET A 25 -0.96 -1.53 -6.74
N GLU A 26 -0.59 -0.28 -6.55
CA GLU A 26 -1.32 0.70 -5.76
C GLU A 26 -2.72 1.00 -6.32
N THR A 27 -2.89 0.96 -7.65
CA THR A 27 -4.17 1.18 -8.31
C THR A 27 -4.93 -0.11 -8.64
N CYS A 28 -4.43 -1.27 -8.20
CA CYS A 28 -5.10 -2.54 -8.43
C CYS A 28 -6.46 -2.57 -7.71
N PRO A 29 -7.58 -2.83 -8.39
CA PRO A 29 -8.90 -2.88 -7.74
C PRO A 29 -9.05 -4.10 -6.81
N LYS A 30 -8.11 -5.04 -6.86
CA LYS A 30 -8.05 -6.18 -5.95
C LYS A 30 -7.04 -5.88 -4.85
N PRO A 31 -7.42 -5.93 -3.56
CA PRO A 31 -6.52 -5.66 -2.46
C PRO A 31 -5.27 -6.54 -2.46
N ILE A 32 -4.13 -5.90 -2.23
CA ILE A 32 -2.83 -6.55 -2.11
C ILE A 32 -2.32 -6.31 -0.69
N ILE A 33 -1.93 -7.38 -0.01
CA ILE A 33 -1.31 -7.32 1.33
C ILE A 33 0.16 -7.66 1.21
N ALA A 34 1.03 -6.81 1.72
CA ALA A 34 2.42 -7.15 1.95
C ALA A 34 2.55 -7.88 3.30
N ALA A 35 2.97 -9.15 3.26
CA ALA A 35 3.35 -9.93 4.43
C ALA A 35 4.87 -9.88 4.57
N VAL A 36 5.38 -8.96 5.40
CA VAL A 36 6.82 -8.66 5.50
C VAL A 36 7.45 -9.53 6.57
N ASN A 37 8.32 -10.46 6.18
CA ASN A 37 8.90 -11.47 7.06
C ASN A 37 10.40 -11.29 7.37
N GLY A 38 10.96 -10.10 7.09
CA GLY A 38 12.38 -9.82 7.29
C GLY A 38 12.74 -8.41 6.83
N PHE A 39 13.81 -8.26 6.06
CA PHE A 39 14.27 -6.96 5.60
C PHE A 39 13.42 -6.44 4.43
N ALA A 40 12.80 -5.29 4.62
CA ALA A 40 12.16 -4.46 3.60
C ALA A 40 12.94 -3.14 3.50
N LEU A 41 14.02 -3.13 2.74
CA LEU A 41 14.93 -1.99 2.60
C LEU A 41 14.93 -1.49 1.16
N GLY A 42 15.04 -0.17 0.99
CA GLY A 42 15.05 0.46 -0.34
C GLY A 42 13.86 0.05 -1.19
N GLY A 43 14.10 -0.47 -2.37
CA GLY A 43 13.06 -0.98 -3.27
C GLY A 43 12.12 -2.01 -2.64
N GLY A 44 12.57 -2.81 -1.68
CA GLY A 44 11.72 -3.74 -0.91
C GLY A 44 10.74 -2.99 0.01
N CYS A 45 11.17 -1.90 0.61
CA CYS A 45 10.30 -1.02 1.39
C CYS A 45 9.31 -0.30 0.48
N GLU A 46 9.76 0.21 -0.67
CA GLU A 46 8.92 0.85 -1.69
C GLU A 46 7.83 -0.08 -2.22
N LEU A 47 8.20 -1.34 -2.49
CA LEU A 47 7.25 -2.40 -2.87
C LEU A 47 6.20 -2.63 -1.80
N SER A 48 6.62 -2.74 -0.53
CA SER A 48 5.69 -2.93 0.57
C SER A 48 4.73 -1.75 0.75
N MET A 49 5.20 -0.51 0.56
CA MET A 49 4.38 0.70 0.61
C MET A 49 3.41 0.84 -0.56
N ALA A 50 3.71 0.25 -1.70
CA ALA A 50 2.80 0.21 -2.86
C ALA A 50 1.65 -0.81 -2.69
N CYS A 51 1.74 -1.73 -1.73
CA CYS A 51 0.62 -2.59 -1.33
C CYS A 51 -0.40 -1.80 -0.51
N HIS A 52 -1.68 -2.23 -0.55
CA HIS A 52 -2.75 -1.54 0.16
C HIS A 52 -2.64 -1.68 1.68
N ILE A 53 -2.23 -2.85 2.15
CA ILE A 53 -2.09 -3.20 3.56
C ILE A 53 -0.72 -3.85 3.79
N ARG A 54 -0.13 -3.63 4.95
CA ARG A 54 1.16 -4.19 5.37
C ARG A 54 1.01 -4.86 6.71
N ILE A 55 1.30 -6.16 6.78
CA ILE A 55 1.43 -6.92 8.01
C ILE A 55 2.89 -7.35 8.13
N ALA A 56 3.51 -7.14 9.27
CA ALA A 56 4.90 -7.45 9.49
C ALA A 56 5.07 -8.54 10.56
N SER A 57 6.06 -9.40 10.40
CA SER A 57 6.54 -10.20 11.51
C SER A 57 7.36 -9.33 12.48
N ASP A 58 7.45 -9.75 13.73
CA ASP A 58 8.18 -9.06 14.80
C ASP A 58 9.68 -8.85 14.50
N ASN A 59 10.27 -9.74 13.70
CA ASN A 59 11.64 -9.64 13.24
C ASN A 59 11.84 -8.73 12.01
N ALA A 60 10.77 -8.20 11.42
CA ALA A 60 10.86 -7.36 10.22
C ALA A 60 11.61 -6.03 10.48
N LYS A 61 12.32 -5.56 9.45
CA LYS A 61 13.08 -4.32 9.44
C LYS A 61 12.72 -3.51 8.21
N PHE A 62 12.59 -2.21 8.38
CA PHE A 62 12.20 -1.28 7.32
C PHE A 62 13.21 -0.13 7.24
N GLY A 63 13.47 0.36 6.03
CA GLY A 63 14.34 1.50 5.83
C GLY A 63 14.45 1.91 4.37
N GLN A 64 14.95 3.12 4.17
CA GLN A 64 15.24 3.71 2.85
C GLN A 64 16.71 4.15 2.83
N PRO A 65 17.68 3.21 2.63
CA PRO A 65 19.10 3.48 2.80
C PRO A 65 19.76 4.09 1.56
N GLU A 66 19.01 4.52 0.55
CA GLU A 66 19.50 4.97 -0.75
C GLU A 66 20.50 6.13 -0.65
N VAL A 67 20.33 7.03 0.33
CA VAL A 67 21.24 8.17 0.50
C VAL A 67 22.67 7.74 0.90
N ASN A 68 22.86 6.55 1.46
CA ASN A 68 24.17 5.96 1.68
C ASN A 68 24.92 5.65 0.38
N LEU A 69 24.19 5.57 -0.74
CA LEU A 69 24.75 5.36 -2.08
C LEU A 69 24.80 6.66 -2.89
N GLY A 70 24.46 7.81 -2.28
CA GLY A 70 24.41 9.10 -2.97
C GLY A 70 23.22 9.26 -3.92
N VAL A 71 22.15 8.46 -3.75
CA VAL A 71 20.92 8.55 -4.52
C VAL A 71 19.71 8.68 -3.60
N ILE A 72 18.55 8.97 -4.15
CA ILE A 72 17.27 8.97 -3.41
C ILE A 72 16.49 7.71 -3.76
N PRO A 73 15.49 7.29 -2.94
CA PRO A 73 14.53 6.26 -3.32
C PRO A 73 13.92 6.55 -4.69
N GLY A 74 14.03 5.59 -5.60
CA GLY A 74 13.73 5.80 -7.02
C GLY A 74 12.36 5.27 -7.48
N TYR A 75 11.67 4.49 -6.63
CA TYR A 75 10.41 3.83 -7.00
C TYR A 75 9.20 4.36 -6.21
N GLY A 76 9.31 5.60 -5.71
CA GLY A 76 8.23 6.33 -5.04
C GLY A 76 8.30 6.32 -3.52
N GLY A 77 9.41 5.86 -2.93
CA GLY A 77 9.61 5.84 -1.49
C GLY A 77 9.46 7.22 -0.85
N THR A 78 9.97 8.27 -1.49
CA THR A 78 9.83 9.65 -0.98
C THR A 78 8.37 10.11 -0.93
N GLN A 79 7.52 9.63 -1.84
CA GLN A 79 6.12 10.04 -1.94
C GLN A 79 5.22 9.17 -1.05
N ARG A 80 5.35 7.84 -1.12
CA ARG A 80 4.52 6.92 -0.34
C ARG A 80 4.82 6.97 1.15
N LEU A 81 6.09 7.12 1.54
CA LEU A 81 6.44 7.20 2.95
C LEU A 81 5.80 8.40 3.63
N ILE A 82 5.80 9.59 2.98
CA ILE A 82 5.17 10.79 3.54
C ILE A 82 3.65 10.62 3.73
N GLN A 83 2.99 9.86 2.85
CA GLN A 83 1.56 9.59 2.96
C GLN A 83 1.24 8.69 4.17
N LEU A 84 2.14 7.78 4.51
CA LEU A 84 1.95 6.81 5.59
C LEU A 84 2.35 7.34 6.96
N VAL A 85 3.51 8.03 7.06
CA VAL A 85 4.11 8.40 8.35
C VAL A 85 4.17 9.90 8.59
N GLY A 86 3.71 10.70 7.63
CA GLY A 86 3.77 12.17 7.68
C GLY A 86 5.15 12.74 7.35
N LYS A 87 5.18 14.04 7.03
CA LYS A 87 6.36 14.72 6.46
C LYS A 87 7.60 14.64 7.35
N GLY A 88 7.45 14.92 8.65
CA GLY A 88 8.59 14.99 9.58
C GLY A 88 9.30 13.64 9.72
N LYS A 89 8.53 12.57 9.97
CA LYS A 89 9.08 11.23 10.13
C LYS A 89 9.63 10.67 8.81
N ALA A 90 8.97 10.97 7.70
CA ALA A 90 9.49 10.58 6.39
C ALA A 90 10.85 11.23 6.10
N MET A 91 11.00 12.55 6.35
CA MET A 91 12.29 13.23 6.17
C MET A 91 13.39 12.65 7.07
N GLU A 92 13.08 12.40 8.35
CA GLU A 92 14.04 11.78 9.27
C GLU A 92 14.58 10.47 8.69
N LEU A 93 13.68 9.51 8.37
CA LEU A 93 14.07 8.18 7.87
C LEU A 93 14.81 8.24 6.53
N LEU A 94 14.37 9.12 5.61
CA LEU A 94 14.98 9.26 4.28
C LEU A 94 16.36 9.89 4.33
N MET A 95 16.59 10.85 5.23
CA MET A 95 17.88 11.56 5.32
C MET A 95 18.90 10.85 6.19
N THR A 96 18.46 10.14 7.24
CA THR A 96 19.36 9.38 8.12
C THR A 96 19.71 8.00 7.58
N ALA A 97 18.87 7.45 6.68
CA ALA A 97 18.94 6.06 6.23
C ALA A 97 18.78 5.03 7.37
N ASP A 98 18.17 5.44 8.48
CA ASP A 98 17.97 4.57 9.64
C ASP A 98 17.06 3.40 9.30
N VAL A 99 17.43 2.24 9.85
CA VAL A 99 16.62 1.02 9.78
C VAL A 99 15.82 0.89 11.07
N ILE A 100 14.50 0.85 10.95
CA ILE A 100 13.57 0.70 12.07
C ILE A 100 13.05 -0.74 12.18
N ASN A 101 12.69 -1.14 13.40
CA ASN A 101 12.05 -2.44 13.66
C ASN A 101 10.54 -2.39 13.41
N ALA A 102 9.90 -3.57 13.44
CA ALA A 102 8.47 -3.73 13.21
C ALA A 102 7.61 -2.94 14.20
N GLU A 103 7.98 -2.91 15.49
CA GLU A 103 7.26 -2.16 16.53
C GLU A 103 7.26 -0.66 16.25
N THR A 104 8.41 -0.11 15.87
CA THR A 104 8.51 1.30 15.47
C THR A 104 7.71 1.56 14.21
N ALA A 105 7.76 0.67 13.22
CA ALA A 105 6.99 0.78 11.98
C ALA A 105 5.47 0.79 12.25
N LEU A 106 4.99 -0.01 13.21
CA LEU A 106 3.59 0.01 13.66
C LEU A 106 3.24 1.33 14.33
N ARG A 107 4.07 1.78 15.27
CA ARG A 107 3.84 3.02 16.03
C ARG A 107 3.73 4.26 15.15
N ILE A 108 4.50 4.33 14.06
CA ILE A 108 4.47 5.46 13.12
C ILE A 108 3.47 5.31 11.98
N GLY A 109 2.74 4.20 11.90
CA GLY A 109 1.73 3.94 10.86
C GLY A 109 2.28 3.40 9.54
N LEU A 110 3.55 3.00 9.49
CA LEU A 110 4.13 2.38 8.29
C LEU A 110 3.54 1.00 8.02
N VAL A 111 3.23 0.23 9.06
CA VAL A 111 2.55 -1.07 8.96
C VAL A 111 1.24 -1.07 9.75
N ASN A 112 0.28 -1.91 9.33
CA ASN A 112 -1.05 -2.00 9.90
C ASN A 112 -1.10 -2.95 11.12
N GLU A 113 -0.25 -3.97 11.13
CA GLU A 113 -0.21 -4.98 12.19
C GLU A 113 1.18 -5.60 12.29
N VAL A 114 1.54 -6.03 13.51
CA VAL A 114 2.75 -6.83 13.79
C VAL A 114 2.34 -8.11 14.51
N CYS A 115 2.95 -9.23 14.15
CA CYS A 115 2.70 -10.54 14.74
C CYS A 115 3.97 -11.40 14.77
N SER A 116 3.88 -12.59 15.36
CA SER A 116 4.95 -13.58 15.24
C SER A 116 5.16 -13.98 13.77
N LEU A 117 6.35 -14.48 13.45
CA LEU A 117 6.64 -14.97 12.10
C LEU A 117 5.69 -16.11 11.70
N ASP A 118 5.35 -17.00 12.63
CA ASP A 118 4.47 -18.14 12.38
C ASP A 118 3.02 -17.70 12.10
N ASP A 119 2.57 -16.59 12.70
CA ASP A 119 1.24 -16.04 12.51
C ASP A 119 1.10 -15.15 11.27
N LEU A 120 2.20 -14.74 10.64
CA LEU A 120 2.19 -13.74 9.57
C LEU A 120 1.28 -14.13 8.41
N MET A 121 1.49 -15.32 7.85
CA MET A 121 0.67 -15.78 6.73
C MET A 121 -0.77 -16.11 7.14
N PRO A 122 -1.03 -16.77 8.26
CA PRO A 122 -2.40 -16.94 8.77
C PRO A 122 -3.17 -15.64 8.91
N LYS A 123 -2.57 -14.59 9.47
CA LYS A 123 -3.20 -13.27 9.65
C LYS A 123 -3.45 -12.57 8.31
N ALA A 124 -2.48 -12.58 7.40
CA ALA A 124 -2.66 -12.02 6.07
C ALA A 124 -3.81 -12.72 5.31
N GLN A 125 -3.87 -14.04 5.37
CA GLN A 125 -4.94 -14.84 4.76
C GLN A 125 -6.30 -14.54 5.40
N ALA A 126 -6.38 -14.47 6.72
CA ALA A 126 -7.63 -14.14 7.42
C ALA A 126 -8.15 -12.75 7.04
N MET A 127 -7.26 -11.76 6.92
CA MET A 127 -7.62 -10.42 6.45
C MET A 127 -8.13 -10.44 5.01
N LEU A 128 -7.44 -11.14 4.09
CA LEU A 128 -7.90 -11.31 2.72
C LEU A 128 -9.26 -12.01 2.65
N GLN A 129 -9.47 -13.08 3.42
CA GLN A 129 -10.77 -13.78 3.49
C GLN A 129 -11.89 -12.84 3.96
N LYS A 130 -11.61 -12.00 4.96
CA LYS A 130 -12.54 -10.97 5.44
C LYS A 130 -12.89 -9.97 4.33
N ILE A 131 -11.90 -9.51 3.56
CA ILE A 131 -12.11 -8.59 2.44
C ILE A 131 -12.88 -9.29 1.31
N CYS A 132 -12.50 -10.52 0.95
CA CYS A 132 -13.17 -11.31 -0.09
C CYS A 132 -14.62 -11.67 0.26
N SER A 133 -15.05 -11.52 1.52
CA SER A 133 -16.45 -11.65 1.93
C SER A 133 -17.28 -10.37 1.69
N LYS A 134 -16.73 -9.36 1.07
CA LYS A 134 -17.39 -8.09 0.73
C LYS A 134 -17.58 -7.99 -0.78
N GLY A 135 -18.46 -7.09 -1.22
CA GLY A 135 -18.67 -6.83 -2.63
C GLY A 135 -17.40 -6.41 -3.36
N PRO A 136 -16.86 -7.20 -4.31
CA PRO A 136 -15.56 -6.93 -4.93
C PRO A 136 -15.53 -5.63 -5.73
N ILE A 137 -16.64 -5.21 -6.34
CA ILE A 137 -16.73 -3.90 -7.03
C ILE A 137 -16.62 -2.77 -6.02
N ALA A 138 -17.36 -2.83 -4.91
CA ALA A 138 -17.29 -1.81 -3.86
C ALA A 138 -15.90 -1.72 -3.24
N VAL A 139 -15.23 -2.85 -2.99
CA VAL A 139 -13.85 -2.87 -2.50
C VAL A 139 -12.89 -2.19 -3.48
N GLY A 140 -13.02 -2.45 -4.78
CA GLY A 140 -12.20 -1.80 -5.82
C GLY A 140 -12.44 -0.28 -5.85
N LYS A 141 -13.70 0.17 -5.69
CA LYS A 141 -14.04 1.60 -5.63
C LYS A 141 -13.49 2.28 -4.37
N VAL A 142 -13.40 1.59 -3.24
CA VAL A 142 -12.71 2.10 -2.04
C VAL A 142 -11.24 2.37 -2.33
N VAL A 143 -10.53 1.47 -3.02
CA VAL A 143 -9.13 1.69 -3.42
C VAL A 143 -9.02 2.94 -4.30
N GLU A 144 -9.91 3.11 -5.26
CA GLU A 144 -9.92 4.26 -6.17
C GLU A 144 -10.17 5.58 -5.42
N CYS A 145 -11.17 5.62 -4.52
CA CYS A 145 -11.49 6.80 -3.71
C CYS A 145 -10.34 7.21 -2.80
N VAL A 146 -9.72 6.25 -2.10
CA VAL A 146 -8.62 6.55 -1.18
C VAL A 146 -7.41 7.07 -1.96
N ASN A 147 -7.08 6.46 -3.10
CA ASN A 147 -5.98 6.92 -3.94
C ASN A 147 -6.25 8.30 -4.57
N ALA A 148 -7.50 8.65 -4.83
CA ALA A 148 -7.88 9.96 -5.37
C ALA A 148 -7.48 11.12 -4.43
N HIS A 149 -7.46 10.89 -3.10
CA HIS A 149 -7.02 11.87 -2.11
C HIS A 149 -5.59 12.37 -2.34
N PHE A 150 -4.71 11.51 -2.86
CA PHE A 150 -3.28 11.80 -3.05
C PHE A 150 -2.93 12.18 -4.51
N LYS A 151 -3.92 12.25 -5.40
CA LYS A 151 -3.70 12.63 -6.80
C LYS A 151 -3.87 14.12 -7.00
N GLU A 152 -2.84 14.77 -7.56
CA GLU A 152 -2.91 16.19 -7.93
C GLU A 152 -4.01 16.42 -8.99
N GLY A 153 -4.79 17.49 -8.81
CA GLY A 153 -5.87 17.86 -9.73
C GLY A 153 -7.15 16.99 -9.63
N ILE A 154 -7.18 16.01 -8.74
CA ILE A 154 -8.37 15.18 -8.50
C ILE A 154 -9.09 15.63 -7.23
N LEU A 155 -10.39 15.86 -7.33
CA LEU A 155 -11.24 16.19 -6.19
C LEU A 155 -11.73 14.88 -5.54
N GLY A 156 -11.08 14.43 -4.47
CA GLY A 156 -11.38 13.16 -3.80
C GLY A 156 -12.85 13.01 -3.41
N PHE A 157 -13.46 14.07 -2.81
CA PHE A 157 -14.89 14.03 -2.47
C PHE A 157 -15.80 13.93 -3.69
N THR A 158 -15.45 14.55 -4.82
CA THR A 158 -16.22 14.41 -6.06
C THR A 158 -16.09 12.98 -6.62
N THR A 159 -14.90 12.41 -6.56
CA THR A 159 -14.66 11.01 -6.93
C THR A 159 -15.52 10.07 -6.08
N GLU A 160 -15.58 10.28 -4.77
CA GLU A 160 -16.40 9.49 -3.85
C GLU A 160 -17.89 9.54 -4.21
N VAL A 161 -18.44 10.76 -4.45
CA VAL A 161 -19.84 10.94 -4.86
C VAL A 161 -20.17 10.15 -6.12
N ASN A 162 -19.31 10.22 -7.14
CA ASN A 162 -19.53 9.51 -8.39
C ASN A 162 -19.47 8.00 -8.20
N LEU A 163 -18.43 7.49 -7.57
CA LEU A 163 -18.23 6.05 -7.35
C LEU A 163 -19.28 5.46 -6.40
N PHE A 164 -19.72 6.22 -5.40
CA PHE A 164 -20.85 5.83 -4.55
C PHE A 164 -22.13 5.63 -5.37
N GLY A 165 -22.45 6.61 -6.24
CA GLY A 165 -23.60 6.50 -7.14
C GLY A 165 -23.52 5.28 -8.07
N GLU A 166 -22.35 4.99 -8.62
CA GLU A 166 -22.14 3.82 -9.48
C GLU A 166 -22.39 2.49 -8.74
N CYS A 167 -22.16 2.41 -7.43
CA CYS A 167 -22.45 1.19 -6.66
C CYS A 167 -23.92 0.80 -6.71
N PHE A 168 -24.87 1.74 -6.77
CA PHE A 168 -26.31 1.48 -6.80
C PHE A 168 -26.76 0.71 -8.06
N GLY A 169 -26.00 0.78 -9.14
CA GLY A 169 -26.25 0.05 -10.38
C GLY A 169 -25.71 -1.38 -10.38
N THR A 170 -25.05 -1.83 -9.31
CA THR A 170 -24.38 -3.14 -9.30
C THR A 170 -25.26 -4.27 -8.76
N PRO A 171 -25.09 -5.53 -9.24
CA PRO A 171 -25.72 -6.70 -8.64
C PRO A 171 -25.36 -6.87 -7.15
N GLU A 172 -24.14 -6.49 -6.76
CA GLU A 172 -23.65 -6.57 -5.38
C GLU A 172 -24.46 -5.67 -4.44
N PHE A 173 -24.79 -4.44 -4.86
CA PHE A 173 -25.63 -3.54 -4.07
C PHE A 173 -27.01 -4.16 -3.82
N LYS A 174 -27.61 -4.76 -4.85
CA LYS A 174 -28.90 -5.45 -4.74
C LYS A 174 -28.81 -6.63 -3.76
N GLU A 175 -27.78 -7.48 -3.89
CA GLU A 175 -27.60 -8.62 -2.99
C GLU A 175 -27.35 -8.12 -1.56
N GLY A 176 -26.44 -7.17 -1.37
CA GLY A 176 -26.10 -6.65 -0.04
C GLY A 176 -27.28 -6.04 0.69
N THR A 177 -28.10 -5.23 -0.02
CA THR A 177 -29.31 -4.59 0.57
C THR A 177 -30.40 -5.60 0.85
N THR A 178 -30.59 -6.60 -0.03
CA THR A 178 -31.54 -7.68 0.20
C THR A 178 -31.15 -8.53 1.40
N ALA A 179 -29.89 -8.96 1.46
CA ALA A 179 -29.36 -9.75 2.57
C ALA A 179 -29.48 -9.01 3.91
N PHE A 180 -29.19 -7.69 3.92
CA PHE A 180 -29.37 -6.86 5.10
C PHE A 180 -30.84 -6.81 5.57
N SER A 181 -31.78 -6.61 4.64
CA SER A 181 -33.23 -6.60 4.95
C SER A 181 -33.71 -7.96 5.48
N GLU A 182 -33.20 -9.05 4.91
CA GLU A 182 -33.54 -10.42 5.30
C GLU A 182 -32.76 -10.94 6.52
N LYS A 183 -31.85 -10.12 7.09
CA LYS A 183 -30.98 -10.46 8.23
C LYS A 183 -30.16 -11.73 7.99
N ARG A 184 -29.71 -11.94 6.78
CA ARG A 184 -28.82 -13.03 6.38
C ARG A 184 -27.46 -12.51 5.93
N LYS A 185 -26.49 -13.41 5.79
CA LYS A 185 -25.18 -13.08 5.19
C LYS A 185 -25.38 -12.88 3.68
N ALA A 186 -24.76 -11.81 3.14
CA ALA A 186 -24.70 -11.60 1.70
C ALA A 186 -23.77 -12.62 1.03
N ASN A 187 -24.06 -12.95 -0.20
CA ASN A 187 -23.29 -13.86 -1.05
C ASN A 187 -22.77 -13.07 -2.25
N PHE A 188 -21.58 -12.46 -2.07
CA PHE A 188 -20.90 -11.66 -3.08
C PHE A 188 -19.98 -12.49 -3.97
#